data_5c4580cd6839c331f9079a47bf257eec
#
_entry.id   5c4580cd6839c331f9079a47bf257eec
#
_cell.length_a   1.000
_cell.length_b   1.000
_cell.length_c   1.000
_cell.angle_alpha   90.00
_cell.angle_beta   90.00
_cell.angle_gamma   90.00
#
_symmetry.space_group_name_H-M   'P 1'
#
loop_
_entity.id
_entity.type
_entity.pdbx_description
1 polymer ?
#
loop_
_entity_poly.entity_id
_entity_poly.type
_entity_poly.pdbx_seq_one_letter_code
_entity_poly.pdbx_strand_id
1 'polypeptide(L)'
;MGKEGGRMHDIVSWLIGVEATAANLYAKAAVIFREDEDFSRFLSIMAVEEKEHEQLLQQASASISDIKMKRASFSLDGVFRRKIEAPFTRAWQLLRSGELTKETMVDILAEAEFSEWNEVFLYAIDTLNAADVEFQKAVSEVDQHRINIQQYISSLPDGESLIQRAKRISQPDSKRVLIVEDNHSVARMLEALAVDDVEVVVARNGEEGISRIQQGHFDLIVSDIEMPKMNGIDMYIQALAVDPTLCSRFIFFTGSDKPEHLDFVRATNTFMLPKPSPVRVICDMMNDVLDSTTVPHGSTFH
;
A
#
# COMPACT_ATOMS: atom_id res chain seq x y z
N MET A 1 21.10 3.55 -19.54
CA MET A 1 19.71 3.75 -19.09
C MET A 1 19.83 4.21 -17.66
N GLY A 2 19.46 5.47 -17.39
CA GLY A 2 19.63 6.09 -16.08
C GLY A 2 18.72 5.38 -15.06
N LYS A 3 19.25 5.16 -13.86
CA LYS A 3 18.47 4.73 -12.70
C LYS A 3 17.46 5.86 -12.39
N GLU A 4 16.23 5.73 -12.86
CA GLU A 4 15.10 6.48 -12.30
C GLU A 4 14.83 5.92 -10.91
N GLY A 5 15.65 6.36 -9.95
CA GLY A 5 15.40 6.10 -8.54
C GLY A 5 14.10 6.82 -8.16
N GLY A 6 13.17 6.14 -7.50
CA GLY A 6 11.94 6.74 -7.00
C GLY A 6 12.28 7.98 -6.18
N ARG A 7 11.86 9.14 -6.67
CA ARG A 7 12.05 10.41 -5.96
C ARG A 7 10.75 10.72 -5.24
N MET A 8 10.86 11.08 -3.98
CA MET A 8 9.69 11.49 -3.19
C MET A 8 8.90 12.61 -3.88
N HIS A 9 9.61 13.54 -4.52
CA HIS A 9 9.00 14.59 -5.32
C HIS A 9 8.03 14.07 -6.41
N ASP A 10 8.37 12.96 -7.08
CA ASP A 10 7.53 12.41 -8.18
C ASP A 10 6.28 11.74 -7.62
N ILE A 11 6.38 11.13 -6.44
CA ILE A 11 5.25 10.56 -5.70
C ILE A 11 4.31 11.68 -5.24
N VAL A 12 4.84 12.70 -4.58
CA VAL A 12 4.04 13.82 -4.06
C VAL A 12 3.37 14.61 -5.18
N SER A 13 4.10 14.89 -6.28
CA SER A 13 3.53 15.59 -7.43
C SER A 13 2.38 14.81 -8.08
N TRP A 14 2.49 13.47 -8.14
CA TRP A 14 1.44 12.62 -8.64
C TRP A 14 0.23 12.59 -7.68
N LEU A 15 0.47 12.42 -6.37
CA LEU A 15 -0.59 12.45 -5.35
C LEU A 15 -1.40 13.76 -5.40
N ILE A 16 -0.74 14.93 -5.46
CA ILE A 16 -1.43 16.23 -5.63
C ILE A 16 -2.39 16.18 -6.82
N GLY A 17 -1.99 15.56 -7.93
CA GLY A 17 -2.86 15.40 -9.11
C GLY A 17 -4.05 14.46 -8.88
N VAL A 18 -3.88 13.39 -8.11
CA VAL A 18 -4.94 12.44 -7.77
C VAL A 18 -5.96 13.11 -6.84
N GLU A 19 -5.51 13.75 -5.75
CA GLU A 19 -6.36 14.49 -4.81
C GLU A 19 -7.18 15.58 -5.52
N ALA A 20 -6.53 16.39 -6.37
CA ALA A 20 -7.22 17.40 -7.16
C ALA A 20 -8.27 16.79 -8.11
N THR A 21 -8.01 15.60 -8.66
CA THR A 21 -8.94 14.90 -9.53
C THR A 21 -10.14 14.38 -8.75
N ALA A 22 -9.92 13.78 -7.58
CA ALA A 22 -10.96 13.30 -6.68
C ALA A 22 -11.83 14.45 -6.18
N ALA A 23 -11.24 15.52 -5.65
CA ALA A 23 -11.96 16.71 -5.19
C ALA A 23 -12.89 17.31 -6.27
N ASN A 24 -12.37 17.47 -7.50
CA ASN A 24 -13.15 17.99 -8.62
C ASN A 24 -14.27 17.03 -9.05
N LEU A 25 -14.03 15.73 -9.05
CA LEU A 25 -15.03 14.72 -9.38
C LEU A 25 -16.17 14.75 -8.37
N TYR A 26 -15.85 14.68 -7.06
CA TYR A 26 -16.86 14.65 -6.00
C TYR A 26 -17.68 15.93 -5.95
N ALA A 27 -17.06 17.09 -6.13
CA ALA A 27 -17.78 18.35 -6.25
C ALA A 27 -18.75 18.38 -7.43
N LYS A 28 -18.36 17.85 -8.59
CA LYS A 28 -19.23 17.75 -9.77
C LYS A 28 -20.37 16.74 -9.55
N ALA A 29 -20.07 15.59 -8.97
CA ALA A 29 -21.06 14.56 -8.67
C ALA A 29 -22.09 15.07 -7.64
N ALA A 30 -21.68 15.82 -6.62
CA ALA A 30 -22.59 16.46 -5.68
C ALA A 30 -23.64 17.35 -6.35
N VAL A 31 -23.23 18.11 -7.37
CA VAL A 31 -24.18 18.95 -8.14
C VAL A 31 -25.15 18.10 -8.97
N ILE A 32 -24.71 16.99 -9.53
CA ILE A 32 -25.55 16.08 -10.33
C ILE A 32 -26.60 15.42 -9.43
N PHE A 33 -26.19 14.95 -8.25
CA PHE A 33 -27.04 14.24 -7.31
C PHE A 33 -27.77 15.18 -6.32
N ARG A 34 -27.93 16.46 -6.64
CA ARG A 34 -28.56 17.46 -5.75
C ARG A 34 -29.98 17.13 -5.28
N GLU A 35 -30.73 16.31 -6.04
CA GLU A 35 -32.06 15.84 -5.66
C GLU A 35 -32.01 14.76 -4.55
N ASP A 36 -30.89 14.08 -4.37
CA ASP A 36 -30.57 13.21 -3.24
C ASP A 36 -29.71 14.00 -2.24
N GLU A 37 -30.38 14.73 -1.34
CA GLU A 37 -29.72 15.68 -0.44
C GLU A 37 -28.63 15.03 0.43
N ASP A 38 -28.84 13.79 0.89
CA ASP A 38 -27.90 13.11 1.76
C ASP A 38 -26.65 12.69 0.97
N PHE A 39 -26.83 12.15 -0.24
CA PHE A 39 -25.71 11.77 -1.08
C PHE A 39 -24.94 12.98 -1.60
N SER A 40 -25.65 14.03 -2.01
CA SER A 40 -25.03 15.30 -2.45
C SER A 40 -24.21 15.94 -1.32
N ARG A 41 -24.73 15.94 -0.09
CA ARG A 41 -24.02 16.43 1.11
C ARG A 41 -22.76 15.61 1.39
N PHE A 42 -22.88 14.27 1.35
CA PHE A 42 -21.75 13.37 1.53
C PHE A 42 -20.65 13.66 0.51
N LEU A 43 -20.97 13.70 -0.79
CA LEU A 43 -20.01 14.01 -1.85
C LEU A 43 -19.38 15.40 -1.71
N SER A 44 -20.15 16.38 -1.19
CA SER A 44 -19.63 17.74 -0.93
C SER A 44 -18.61 17.75 0.19
N ILE A 45 -18.80 16.95 1.23
CA ILE A 45 -17.84 16.78 2.33
C ILE A 45 -16.56 16.12 1.79
N MET A 46 -16.70 15.02 1.04
CA MET A 46 -15.58 14.34 0.38
C MET A 46 -14.75 15.31 -0.47
N ALA A 47 -15.42 16.14 -1.29
CA ALA A 47 -14.73 17.10 -2.14
C ALA A 47 -13.91 18.14 -1.34
N VAL A 48 -14.36 18.51 -0.16
CA VAL A 48 -13.63 19.42 0.75
C VAL A 48 -12.43 18.72 1.38
N GLU A 49 -12.62 17.50 1.88
CA GLU A 49 -11.57 16.70 2.52
C GLU A 49 -10.43 16.41 1.52
N GLU A 50 -10.73 16.00 0.27
CA GLU A 50 -9.69 15.81 -0.76
C GLU A 50 -8.97 17.12 -1.12
N LYS A 51 -9.68 18.25 -1.07
CA LYS A 51 -9.04 19.54 -1.29
C LYS A 51 -8.08 19.92 -0.16
N GLU A 52 -8.39 19.56 1.07
CA GLU A 52 -7.52 19.73 2.23
C GLU A 52 -6.28 18.82 2.12
N HIS A 53 -6.44 17.56 1.70
CA HIS A 53 -5.33 16.65 1.41
C HIS A 53 -4.40 17.20 0.31
N GLU A 54 -4.95 17.70 -0.79
CA GLU A 54 -4.18 18.37 -1.85
C GLU A 54 -3.35 19.53 -1.30
N GLN A 55 -3.96 20.41 -0.49
CA GLN A 55 -3.29 21.57 0.10
C GLN A 55 -2.16 21.15 1.06
N LEU A 56 -2.40 20.12 1.87
CA LEU A 56 -1.41 19.57 2.78
C LEU A 56 -0.18 19.07 2.02
N LEU A 57 -0.37 18.29 0.94
CA LEU A 57 0.73 17.83 0.10
C LEU A 57 1.48 18.98 -0.58
N GLN A 58 0.77 20.03 -1.00
CA GLN A 58 1.38 21.22 -1.59
C GLN A 58 2.25 21.97 -0.55
N GLN A 59 1.76 22.14 0.67
CA GLN A 59 2.49 22.77 1.78
C GLN A 59 3.72 21.95 2.16
N ALA A 60 3.56 20.61 2.29
CA ALA A 60 4.65 19.70 2.54
C ALA A 60 5.73 19.79 1.47
N SER A 61 5.32 19.80 0.20
CA SER A 61 6.24 19.94 -0.94
C SER A 61 6.99 21.27 -0.95
N ALA A 62 6.36 22.37 -0.53
CA ALA A 62 6.94 23.71 -0.50
C ALA A 62 7.89 23.92 0.68
N SER A 63 7.61 23.29 1.83
CA SER A 63 8.36 23.46 3.08
C SER A 63 9.72 22.75 3.07
N ILE A 64 9.92 21.77 2.18
CA ILE A 64 11.12 20.95 2.13
C ILE A 64 12.00 21.41 0.96
N SER A 65 13.01 22.24 1.27
CA SER A 65 14.01 22.72 0.28
C SER A 65 14.72 21.60 -0.47
N ASP A 66 14.80 20.40 0.12
CA ASP A 66 15.53 19.23 -0.39
C ASP A 66 14.64 18.03 -0.71
N ILE A 67 13.34 18.21 -0.95
CA ILE A 67 12.42 17.11 -1.33
C ILE A 67 12.94 16.32 -2.53
N LYS A 68 13.63 16.98 -3.46
CA LYS A 68 14.26 16.35 -4.63
C LYS A 68 15.40 15.40 -4.26
N MET A 69 15.98 15.54 -3.07
CA MET A 69 17.07 14.71 -2.56
C MET A 69 16.56 13.52 -1.73
N LYS A 70 15.33 13.60 -1.20
CA LYS A 70 14.75 12.48 -0.44
C LYS A 70 14.47 11.30 -1.37
N ARG A 71 15.03 10.15 -1.02
CA ARG A 71 14.77 8.88 -1.70
C ARG A 71 13.51 8.26 -1.10
N ALA A 72 12.64 7.80 -1.98
CA ALA A 72 11.51 6.95 -1.59
C ALA A 72 11.95 5.48 -1.54
N SER A 73 11.29 4.67 -0.71
CA SER A 73 11.47 3.20 -0.70
C SER A 73 10.80 2.53 -1.90
N PHE A 74 9.84 3.23 -2.51
CA PHE A 74 9.04 2.76 -3.65
C PHE A 74 9.18 3.71 -4.83
N SER A 75 8.92 3.22 -6.04
CA SER A 75 8.69 4.05 -7.21
C SER A 75 7.38 3.63 -7.88
N LEU A 76 6.57 4.64 -8.25
CA LEU A 76 5.26 4.43 -8.87
C LEU A 76 5.43 4.32 -10.39
N ASP A 77 5.35 3.10 -10.91
CA ASP A 77 5.36 2.87 -12.34
C ASP A 77 4.02 3.21 -13.00
N GLY A 78 4.03 3.28 -14.34
CA GLY A 78 2.84 3.68 -15.08
C GLY A 78 1.67 2.68 -15.02
N VAL A 79 1.91 1.42 -14.64
CA VAL A 79 0.85 0.42 -14.48
C VAL A 79 0.11 0.68 -13.17
N PHE A 80 0.85 0.86 -12.08
CA PHE A 80 0.30 1.19 -10.79
C PHE A 80 -0.50 2.51 -10.83
N ARG A 81 0.09 3.57 -11.42
CA ARG A 81 -0.62 4.87 -11.55
C ARG A 81 -1.94 4.72 -12.30
N ARG A 82 -1.95 4.02 -13.45
CA ARG A 82 -3.19 3.78 -14.21
C ARG A 82 -4.22 2.97 -13.43
N LYS A 83 -3.80 2.00 -12.60
CA LYS A 83 -4.71 1.24 -11.73
C LYS A 83 -5.45 2.19 -10.79
N ILE A 84 -4.71 3.05 -10.08
CA ILE A 84 -5.28 4.02 -9.13
C ILE A 84 -6.15 5.09 -9.83
N GLU A 85 -5.77 5.55 -11.02
CA GLU A 85 -6.50 6.59 -11.77
C GLU A 85 -7.72 6.05 -12.52
N ALA A 86 -7.83 4.74 -12.71
CA ALA A 86 -8.89 4.12 -13.52
C ALA A 86 -10.31 4.41 -13.01
N PRO A 87 -10.64 4.32 -11.69
CA PRO A 87 -11.96 4.65 -11.16
C PRO A 87 -12.35 6.10 -11.48
N PHE A 88 -11.45 7.05 -11.27
CA PHE A 88 -11.66 8.46 -11.56
C PHE A 88 -11.87 8.70 -13.06
N THR A 89 -11.07 8.05 -13.91
CA THR A 89 -11.21 8.14 -15.38
C THR A 89 -12.57 7.64 -15.83
N ARG A 90 -13.02 6.49 -15.29
CA ARG A 90 -14.35 5.92 -15.56
C ARG A 90 -15.46 6.86 -15.11
N ALA A 91 -15.36 7.42 -13.91
CA ALA A 91 -16.34 8.38 -13.40
C ALA A 91 -16.47 9.61 -14.29
N TRP A 92 -15.35 10.19 -14.72
CA TRP A 92 -15.36 11.34 -15.63
C TRP A 92 -15.96 11.03 -17.00
N GLN A 93 -15.79 9.81 -17.52
CA GLN A 93 -16.44 9.37 -18.76
C GLN A 93 -17.95 9.29 -18.58
N LEU A 94 -18.44 8.61 -17.53
CA LEU A 94 -19.87 8.49 -17.21
C LEU A 94 -20.52 9.85 -16.94
N LEU A 95 -19.80 10.74 -16.27
CA LEU A 95 -20.26 12.11 -16.03
C LEU A 95 -20.45 12.90 -17.34
N ARG A 96 -19.52 12.78 -18.28
CA ARG A 96 -19.60 13.46 -19.59
C ARG A 96 -20.68 12.89 -20.49
N SER A 97 -20.94 11.59 -20.44
CA SER A 97 -22.02 10.95 -21.19
C SER A 97 -23.40 11.15 -20.57
N GLY A 98 -23.48 11.64 -19.31
CA GLY A 98 -24.72 11.77 -18.56
C GLY A 98 -25.26 10.42 -18.04
N GLU A 99 -24.40 9.40 -17.98
CA GLU A 99 -24.74 8.02 -17.57
C GLU A 99 -24.31 7.71 -16.13
N LEU A 100 -23.76 8.67 -15.40
CA LEU A 100 -23.34 8.48 -14.02
C LEU A 100 -24.55 8.30 -13.11
N THR A 101 -24.74 7.10 -12.55
CA THR A 101 -25.78 6.80 -11.55
C THR A 101 -25.21 6.84 -10.13
N LYS A 102 -26.08 6.89 -9.11
CA LYS A 102 -25.69 6.84 -7.70
C LYS A 102 -24.94 5.53 -7.41
N GLU A 103 -25.45 4.41 -7.89
CA GLU A 103 -24.85 3.07 -7.69
C GLU A 103 -23.43 3.02 -8.26
N THR A 104 -23.26 3.48 -9.52
CA THR A 104 -21.92 3.53 -10.15
C THR A 104 -20.99 4.50 -9.43
N MET A 105 -21.49 5.61 -8.90
CA MET A 105 -20.65 6.53 -8.13
C MET A 105 -20.21 5.95 -6.81
N VAL A 106 -21.08 5.19 -6.12
CA VAL A 106 -20.73 4.47 -4.88
C VAL A 106 -19.72 3.36 -5.15
N ASP A 107 -19.86 2.59 -6.24
CA ASP A 107 -18.87 1.59 -6.66
C ASP A 107 -17.49 2.24 -6.91
N ILE A 108 -17.47 3.38 -7.61
CA ILE A 108 -16.24 4.14 -7.89
C ILE A 108 -15.60 4.67 -6.62
N LEU A 109 -16.39 5.20 -5.69
CA LEU A 109 -15.93 5.64 -4.37
C LEU A 109 -15.29 4.48 -3.61
N ALA A 110 -15.97 3.34 -3.52
CA ALA A 110 -15.43 2.18 -2.82
C ALA A 110 -14.12 1.68 -3.47
N GLU A 111 -14.06 1.62 -4.79
CA GLU A 111 -12.90 1.18 -5.54
C GLU A 111 -11.71 2.15 -5.38
N ALA A 112 -11.96 3.47 -5.37
CA ALA A 112 -10.93 4.48 -5.18
C ALA A 112 -10.45 4.50 -3.72
N GLU A 113 -11.35 4.71 -2.77
CA GLU A 113 -11.01 5.02 -1.38
C GLU A 113 -10.50 3.82 -0.56
N PHE A 114 -10.80 2.61 -0.99
CA PHE A 114 -10.20 1.40 -0.40
C PHE A 114 -9.02 0.84 -1.20
N SER A 115 -8.52 1.61 -2.20
CA SER A 115 -7.32 1.23 -2.95
C SER A 115 -6.02 1.64 -2.23
N GLU A 116 -4.90 1.22 -2.80
CA GLU A 116 -3.56 1.44 -2.25
C GLU A 116 -3.09 2.92 -2.25
N TRP A 117 -3.83 3.85 -2.89
CA TRP A 117 -3.39 5.26 -2.97
C TRP A 117 -3.38 5.97 -1.61
N ASN A 118 -4.31 5.64 -0.72
CA ASN A 118 -4.33 6.15 0.65
C ASN A 118 -3.05 5.75 1.41
N GLU A 119 -2.54 4.54 1.19
CA GLU A 119 -1.29 4.11 1.80
C GLU A 119 -0.07 4.80 1.17
N VAL A 120 -0.12 5.09 -0.14
CA VAL A 120 0.90 5.94 -0.79
C VAL A 120 0.89 7.35 -0.23
N PHE A 121 -0.31 7.92 0.02
CA PHE A 121 -0.47 9.22 0.66
C PHE A 121 0.15 9.24 2.06
N LEU A 122 -0.25 8.30 2.92
CA LEU A 122 0.28 8.20 4.28
C LEU A 122 1.79 7.96 4.30
N TYR A 123 2.30 7.12 3.40
CA TYR A 123 3.74 6.93 3.22
C TYR A 123 4.46 8.22 2.82
N ALA A 124 3.89 9.01 1.90
CA ALA A 124 4.47 10.28 1.48
C ALA A 124 4.51 11.29 2.64
N ILE A 125 3.41 11.44 3.37
CA ILE A 125 3.30 12.36 4.51
C ILE A 125 4.30 11.97 5.62
N ASP A 126 4.35 10.72 6.02
CA ASP A 126 5.28 10.24 7.05
C ASP A 126 6.75 10.45 6.64
N THR A 127 7.09 10.11 5.38
CA THR A 127 8.46 10.30 4.86
C THR A 127 8.85 11.77 4.79
N LEU A 128 7.88 12.67 4.56
CA LEU A 128 8.15 14.10 4.44
C LEU A 128 8.40 14.75 5.78
N ASN A 129 7.65 14.39 6.81
CA ASN A 129 7.76 15.14 8.08
C ASN A 129 7.23 14.41 9.32
N ALA A 130 7.84 13.29 9.69
CA ALA A 130 7.47 12.49 10.86
C ALA A 130 7.48 13.24 12.22
N ALA A 131 8.03 14.47 12.27
CA ALA A 131 8.20 15.24 13.51
C ALA A 131 7.20 16.41 13.65
N ASP A 132 6.40 16.74 12.64
CA ASP A 132 5.52 17.92 12.66
C ASP A 132 4.11 17.55 13.14
N VAL A 133 3.58 18.31 14.12
CA VAL A 133 2.25 18.09 14.73
C VAL A 133 1.12 18.25 13.71
N GLU A 134 1.24 19.14 12.72
CA GLU A 134 0.23 19.32 11.67
C GLU A 134 0.11 18.08 10.77
N PHE A 135 1.23 17.41 10.49
CA PHE A 135 1.22 16.18 9.70
C PHE A 135 0.69 14.96 10.48
N GLN A 136 0.93 14.90 11.79
CA GLN A 136 0.31 13.86 12.63
C GLN A 136 -1.22 14.03 12.70
N LYS A 137 -1.70 15.25 12.69
CA LYS A 137 -3.12 15.55 12.58
C LYS A 137 -3.68 15.07 11.24
N ALA A 138 -2.97 15.30 10.13
CA ALA A 138 -3.39 14.86 8.80
C ALA A 138 -3.50 13.34 8.67
N VAL A 139 -2.59 12.56 9.26
CA VAL A 139 -2.71 11.10 9.32
C VAL A 139 -4.01 10.68 10.01
N SER A 140 -4.34 11.34 11.12
CA SER A 140 -5.60 11.09 11.86
C SER A 140 -6.84 11.49 11.06
N GLU A 141 -6.74 12.54 10.24
CA GLU A 141 -7.83 13.01 9.36
C GLU A 141 -8.08 12.04 8.21
N VAL A 142 -7.04 11.49 7.59
CA VAL A 142 -7.18 10.46 6.54
C VAL A 142 -7.81 9.18 7.10
N ASP A 143 -7.40 8.72 8.28
CA ASP A 143 -8.04 7.57 8.91
C ASP A 143 -9.52 7.84 9.23
N GLN A 144 -9.86 9.06 9.70
CA GLN A 144 -11.25 9.45 9.94
C GLN A 144 -12.05 9.56 8.64
N HIS A 145 -11.46 10.06 7.59
CA HIS A 145 -12.04 10.11 6.24
C HIS A 145 -12.47 8.71 5.77
N ARG A 146 -11.57 7.72 5.84
CA ARG A 146 -11.89 6.33 5.50
C ARG A 146 -13.02 5.74 6.35
N ILE A 147 -13.05 6.05 7.65
CA ILE A 147 -14.12 5.62 8.55
C ILE A 147 -15.46 6.23 8.12
N ASN A 148 -15.49 7.51 7.77
CA ASN A 148 -16.69 8.21 7.32
C ASN A 148 -17.25 7.60 6.03
N ILE A 149 -16.39 7.29 5.06
CA ILE A 149 -16.75 6.62 3.82
C ILE A 149 -17.32 5.24 4.09
N GLN A 150 -16.61 4.45 4.89
CA GLN A 150 -17.07 3.11 5.27
C GLN A 150 -18.43 3.15 5.93
N GLN A 151 -18.66 4.05 6.88
CA GLN A 151 -19.95 4.19 7.56
C GLN A 151 -21.06 4.58 6.59
N TYR A 152 -20.80 5.53 5.68
CA TYR A 152 -21.76 5.93 4.67
C TYR A 152 -22.11 4.77 3.74
N ILE A 153 -21.13 4.09 3.15
CA ILE A 153 -21.37 2.95 2.26
C ILE A 153 -22.09 1.80 2.99
N SER A 154 -21.71 1.48 4.23
CA SER A 154 -22.39 0.44 5.04
C SER A 154 -23.85 0.77 5.33
N SER A 155 -24.23 2.05 5.31
CA SER A 155 -25.63 2.46 5.51
C SER A 155 -26.52 2.26 4.28
N LEU A 156 -25.91 2.00 3.10
CA LEU A 156 -26.63 1.77 1.85
C LEU A 156 -27.08 0.30 1.70
N PRO A 157 -28.14 0.03 0.91
CA PRO A 157 -28.46 -1.35 0.52
C PRO A 157 -27.24 -2.00 -0.13
N ASP A 158 -26.92 -3.24 0.28
CA ASP A 158 -25.74 -4.01 -0.18
C ASP A 158 -24.36 -3.35 0.10
N GLY A 159 -24.32 -2.26 0.87
CA GLY A 159 -23.09 -1.51 1.16
C GLY A 159 -22.01 -2.34 1.83
N GLU A 160 -22.35 -3.24 2.74
CA GLU A 160 -21.39 -4.16 3.37
C GLU A 160 -20.73 -5.09 2.34
N SER A 161 -21.49 -5.61 1.39
CA SER A 161 -20.98 -6.43 0.29
C SER A 161 -20.04 -5.64 -0.62
N LEU A 162 -20.32 -4.35 -0.86
CA LEU A 162 -19.45 -3.45 -1.61
C LEU A 162 -18.11 -3.24 -0.92
N ILE A 163 -18.15 -2.94 0.39
CA ILE A 163 -16.93 -2.75 1.21
C ILE A 163 -16.11 -4.03 1.23
N GLN A 164 -16.76 -5.18 1.42
CA GLN A 164 -16.08 -6.48 1.42
C GLN A 164 -15.37 -6.76 0.10
N ARG A 165 -16.01 -6.49 -1.03
CA ARG A 165 -15.38 -6.61 -2.36
C ARG A 165 -14.22 -5.63 -2.55
N ALA A 166 -14.35 -4.40 -2.06
CA ALA A 166 -13.32 -3.38 -2.16
C ALA A 166 -12.12 -3.66 -1.23
N LYS A 167 -12.37 -4.17 -0.01
CA LYS A 167 -11.35 -4.49 0.99
C LYS A 167 -10.65 -5.83 0.79
N ARG A 168 -11.08 -6.68 -0.14
CA ARG A 168 -10.50 -8.02 -0.39
C ARG A 168 -10.38 -8.83 0.90
N ILE A 169 -11.48 -9.44 1.33
CA ILE A 169 -11.49 -10.20 2.59
C ILE A 169 -10.86 -11.57 2.39
N SER A 170 -9.84 -11.85 3.21
CA SER A 170 -9.15 -13.14 3.31
C SER A 170 -10.12 -14.31 3.57
N GLN A 171 -9.97 -15.39 2.79
CA GLN A 171 -10.71 -16.64 2.99
C GLN A 171 -10.00 -17.55 4.03
N PRO A 172 -10.67 -18.56 4.63
CA PRO A 172 -10.09 -19.44 5.66
C PRO A 172 -8.85 -20.23 5.25
N ASP A 173 -8.57 -20.36 3.95
CA ASP A 173 -7.37 -21.01 3.38
C ASP A 173 -6.37 -20.00 2.80
N SER A 174 -6.41 -18.75 3.25
CA SER A 174 -5.51 -17.69 2.75
C SER A 174 -4.06 -17.99 3.09
N LYS A 175 -3.17 -17.71 2.12
CA LYS A 175 -1.72 -17.73 2.34
C LYS A 175 -1.34 -16.69 3.41
N ARG A 176 -0.25 -16.93 4.14
CA ARG A 176 0.20 -16.03 5.20
C ARG A 176 1.52 -15.37 4.84
N VAL A 177 1.55 -14.06 4.93
CA VAL A 177 2.72 -13.22 4.65
C VAL A 177 3.20 -12.54 5.92
N LEU A 178 4.49 -12.67 6.25
CA LEU A 178 5.14 -11.92 7.32
C LEU A 178 5.93 -10.76 6.71
N ILE A 179 5.61 -9.54 7.13
CA ILE A 179 6.39 -8.34 6.79
C ILE A 179 7.19 -7.93 8.02
N VAL A 180 8.51 -7.83 7.89
CA VAL A 180 9.40 -7.42 8.98
C VAL A 180 10.12 -6.15 8.56
N GLU A 181 9.63 -5.02 9.09
CA GLU A 181 10.02 -3.67 8.68
C GLU A 181 9.85 -2.71 9.86
N ASP A 182 10.89 -1.98 10.24
CA ASP A 182 10.83 -1.04 11.38
C ASP A 182 10.17 0.30 10.98
N ASN A 183 10.25 0.68 9.72
CA ASN A 183 9.55 1.84 9.21
C ASN A 183 8.06 1.52 9.00
N HIS A 184 7.20 2.19 9.80
CA HIS A 184 5.76 1.95 9.80
C HIS A 184 5.12 2.15 8.42
N SER A 185 5.47 3.23 7.72
CA SER A 185 4.86 3.57 6.45
C SER A 185 5.30 2.65 5.31
N VAL A 186 6.54 2.15 5.37
CA VAL A 186 7.01 1.12 4.44
C VAL A 186 6.28 -0.20 4.70
N ALA A 187 6.12 -0.60 5.96
CA ALA A 187 5.37 -1.81 6.33
C ALA A 187 3.91 -1.74 5.85
N ARG A 188 3.20 -0.62 6.10
CA ARG A 188 1.81 -0.42 5.62
C ARG A 188 1.71 -0.47 4.09
N MET A 189 2.69 0.13 3.40
CA MET A 189 2.71 0.08 1.93
C MET A 189 2.90 -1.35 1.42
N LEU A 190 3.81 -2.13 2.02
CA LEU A 190 3.99 -3.55 1.66
C LEU A 190 2.74 -4.38 1.98
N GLU A 191 2.06 -4.11 3.10
CA GLU A 191 0.79 -4.74 3.46
C GLU A 191 -0.30 -4.45 2.42
N ALA A 192 -0.42 -3.19 1.98
CA ALA A 192 -1.37 -2.80 0.93
C ALA A 192 -1.05 -3.38 -0.46
N LEU A 193 0.22 -3.68 -0.73
CA LEU A 193 0.67 -4.31 -1.97
C LEU A 193 0.57 -5.84 -1.95
N ALA A 194 0.32 -6.44 -0.79
CA ALA A 194 0.10 -7.88 -0.71
C ALA A 194 -1.14 -8.28 -1.52
N VAL A 195 -1.05 -9.44 -2.15
CA VAL A 195 -2.10 -9.94 -3.07
C VAL A 195 -3.41 -10.19 -2.34
N ASP A 196 -4.47 -10.30 -3.15
CA ASP A 196 -5.77 -10.79 -2.71
C ASP A 196 -5.65 -12.15 -2.01
N ASP A 197 -6.47 -12.35 -0.98
CA ASP A 197 -6.58 -13.61 -0.25
C ASP A 197 -5.32 -14.04 0.56
N VAL A 198 -4.53 -13.08 1.05
CA VAL A 198 -3.43 -13.34 2.00
C VAL A 198 -3.71 -12.74 3.38
N GLU A 199 -3.33 -13.45 4.43
CA GLU A 199 -3.25 -12.91 5.80
C GLU A 199 -1.88 -12.27 6.01
N VAL A 200 -1.84 -10.95 6.25
CA VAL A 200 -0.59 -10.23 6.49
C VAL A 200 -0.36 -10.05 7.98
N VAL A 201 0.84 -10.42 8.45
CA VAL A 201 1.32 -10.18 9.80
C VAL A 201 2.53 -9.25 9.74
N VAL A 202 2.54 -8.20 10.57
CA VAL A 202 3.65 -7.25 10.62
C VAL A 202 4.46 -7.42 11.90
N ALA A 203 5.79 -7.37 11.77
CA ALA A 203 6.76 -7.31 12.87
C ALA A 203 7.69 -6.11 12.67
N ARG A 204 8.17 -5.50 13.75
CA ARG A 204 8.94 -4.25 13.73
C ARG A 204 10.45 -4.43 13.83
N ASN A 205 10.92 -5.64 14.01
CA ASN A 205 12.33 -6.01 14.10
C ASN A 205 12.45 -7.54 13.99
N GLY A 206 13.68 -8.03 13.84
CA GLY A 206 13.94 -9.46 13.69
C GLY A 206 13.53 -10.32 14.90
N GLU A 207 13.58 -9.78 16.14
CA GLU A 207 13.13 -10.53 17.33
C GLU A 207 11.63 -10.81 17.29
N GLU A 208 10.84 -9.79 16.93
CA GLU A 208 9.40 -9.94 16.72
C GLU A 208 9.12 -10.90 15.55
N GLY A 209 9.90 -10.79 14.46
CA GLY A 209 9.82 -11.67 13.30
C GLY A 209 10.00 -13.14 13.70
N ILE A 210 11.05 -13.48 14.45
CA ILE A 210 11.28 -14.83 14.97
C ILE A 210 10.12 -15.30 15.87
N SER A 211 9.64 -14.42 16.76
CA SER A 211 8.49 -14.75 17.61
C SER A 211 7.25 -15.11 16.79
N ARG A 212 6.99 -14.43 15.66
CA ARG A 212 5.88 -14.75 14.76
C ARG A 212 6.10 -16.08 14.03
N ILE A 213 7.32 -16.34 13.54
CA ILE A 213 7.68 -17.58 12.85
C ILE A 213 7.49 -18.79 13.77
N GLN A 214 7.82 -18.66 15.06
CA GLN A 214 7.61 -19.73 16.05
C GLN A 214 6.13 -19.99 16.37
N GLN A 215 5.24 -19.03 16.13
CA GLN A 215 3.81 -19.12 16.40
C GLN A 215 3.00 -19.70 15.24
N GLY A 216 3.56 -19.78 14.04
CA GLY A 216 2.82 -20.28 12.88
C GLY A 216 3.61 -20.30 11.58
N HIS A 217 2.99 -20.89 10.58
CA HIS A 217 3.54 -21.00 9.24
C HIS A 217 3.37 -19.67 8.47
N PHE A 218 4.34 -19.38 7.60
CA PHE A 218 4.27 -18.30 6.61
C PHE A 218 4.66 -18.81 5.23
N ASP A 219 3.89 -18.42 4.21
CA ASP A 219 4.13 -18.74 2.81
C ASP A 219 5.13 -17.79 2.18
N LEU A 220 5.25 -16.58 2.73
CA LEU A 220 6.20 -15.56 2.32
C LEU A 220 6.66 -14.74 3.53
N ILE A 221 7.95 -14.40 3.57
CA ILE A 221 8.54 -13.44 4.50
C ILE A 221 9.23 -12.35 3.71
N VAL A 222 8.81 -11.11 3.90
CA VAL A 222 9.47 -9.91 3.33
C VAL A 222 10.14 -9.16 4.48
N SER A 223 11.47 -9.01 4.44
CA SER A 223 12.22 -8.40 5.54
C SER A 223 13.18 -7.32 5.08
N ASP A 224 13.23 -6.19 5.80
CA ASP A 224 14.41 -5.34 5.72
C ASP A 224 15.63 -6.04 6.37
N ILE A 225 16.82 -5.64 5.94
CA ILE A 225 18.08 -6.08 6.56
C ILE A 225 18.43 -5.16 7.74
N GLU A 226 18.32 -3.85 7.58
CA GLU A 226 18.76 -2.88 8.57
C GLU A 226 17.62 -2.48 9.52
N MET A 227 17.49 -3.19 10.61
CA MET A 227 16.49 -2.96 11.66
C MET A 227 17.12 -2.92 13.05
N PRO A 228 16.46 -2.24 14.01
CA PRO A 228 16.91 -2.24 15.42
C PRO A 228 16.76 -3.63 16.06
N LYS A 229 17.43 -3.83 17.19
CA LYS A 229 17.45 -5.05 18.01
C LYS A 229 18.08 -6.24 17.28
N MET A 230 17.41 -6.81 16.32
CA MET A 230 17.89 -7.90 15.47
C MET A 230 17.70 -7.51 14.00
N ASN A 231 18.78 -7.55 13.22
CA ASN A 231 18.74 -7.27 11.79
C ASN A 231 18.12 -8.44 11.00
N GLY A 232 17.78 -8.20 9.72
CA GLY A 232 17.11 -9.20 8.88
C GLY A 232 17.96 -10.43 8.56
N ILE A 233 19.30 -10.28 8.50
CA ILE A 233 20.22 -11.42 8.26
C ILE A 233 20.26 -12.34 9.46
N ASP A 234 20.42 -11.80 10.67
CA ASP A 234 20.41 -12.59 11.90
C ASP A 234 19.06 -13.28 12.09
N MET A 235 17.96 -12.58 11.75
CA MET A 235 16.63 -13.18 11.76
C MET A 235 16.52 -14.33 10.74
N TYR A 236 16.99 -14.16 9.52
CA TYR A 236 16.98 -15.22 8.49
C TYR A 236 17.71 -16.47 8.96
N ILE A 237 18.91 -16.31 9.53
CA ILE A 237 19.71 -17.44 10.04
C ILE A 237 18.93 -18.18 11.14
N GLN A 238 18.32 -17.46 12.08
CA GLN A 238 17.53 -18.08 13.15
C GLN A 238 16.22 -18.69 12.61
N ALA A 239 15.56 -18.06 11.64
CA ALA A 239 14.37 -18.59 11.00
C ALA A 239 14.63 -19.95 10.33
N LEU A 240 15.76 -20.09 9.62
CA LEU A 240 16.15 -21.37 9.02
C LEU A 240 16.49 -22.46 10.03
N ALA A 241 16.89 -22.09 11.24
CA ALA A 241 17.06 -23.07 12.33
C ALA A 241 15.70 -23.58 12.85
N VAL A 242 14.63 -22.79 12.72
CA VAL A 242 13.26 -23.20 13.06
C VAL A 242 12.62 -24.00 11.93
N ASP A 243 12.68 -23.48 10.71
CA ASP A 243 12.14 -24.11 9.50
C ASP A 243 13.09 -23.88 8.30
N PRO A 244 13.90 -24.87 7.92
CA PRO A 244 14.82 -24.75 6.79
C PRO A 244 14.13 -24.46 5.45
N THR A 245 12.83 -24.76 5.30
CA THR A 245 12.08 -24.53 4.05
C THR A 245 11.82 -23.05 3.80
N LEU A 246 11.98 -22.19 4.79
CA LEU A 246 11.82 -20.74 4.66
C LEU A 246 12.84 -20.10 3.69
N CYS A 247 13.95 -20.79 3.39
CA CYS A 247 14.96 -20.26 2.45
C CYS A 247 14.38 -19.90 1.06
N SER A 248 13.37 -20.63 0.59
CA SER A 248 12.70 -20.38 -0.69
C SER A 248 11.52 -19.38 -0.61
N ARG A 249 11.16 -18.96 0.61
CA ARG A 249 10.01 -18.08 0.88
C ARG A 249 10.43 -16.73 1.45
N PHE A 250 11.71 -16.39 1.37
CA PHE A 250 12.27 -15.19 1.97
C PHE A 250 12.69 -14.19 0.90
N ILE A 251 12.24 -12.93 1.06
CA ILE A 251 12.64 -11.79 0.21
C ILE A 251 13.25 -10.73 1.12
N PHE A 252 14.48 -10.32 0.85
CA PHE A 252 15.04 -9.10 1.46
C PHE A 252 14.62 -7.87 0.66
N PHE A 253 13.90 -6.94 1.29
CA PHE A 253 13.56 -5.62 0.73
C PHE A 253 14.35 -4.55 1.47
N THR A 254 15.51 -4.15 0.93
CA THR A 254 16.46 -3.36 1.70
C THR A 254 17.11 -2.23 0.90
N GLY A 255 17.43 -1.15 1.60
CA GLY A 255 18.24 -0.04 1.10
C GLY A 255 19.73 -0.20 1.35
N SER A 256 20.15 -1.28 1.99
CA SER A 256 21.55 -1.50 2.34
C SER A 256 22.42 -1.74 1.10
N ASP A 257 23.55 -1.02 1.03
CA ASP A 257 24.59 -1.17 0.02
C ASP A 257 25.90 -1.76 0.61
N LYS A 258 25.84 -2.24 1.86
CA LYS A 258 27.01 -2.84 2.53
C LYS A 258 27.45 -4.13 1.81
N PRO A 259 28.74 -4.25 1.46
CA PRO A 259 29.24 -5.43 0.74
C PRO A 259 28.92 -6.74 1.44
N GLU A 260 29.04 -6.80 2.79
CA GLU A 260 28.74 -7.97 3.60
C GLU A 260 27.28 -8.43 3.49
N HIS A 261 26.33 -7.50 3.39
CA HIS A 261 24.90 -7.83 3.20
C HIS A 261 24.63 -8.39 1.80
N LEU A 262 25.22 -7.76 0.78
CA LEU A 262 25.07 -8.19 -0.61
C LEU A 262 25.74 -9.56 -0.85
N ASP A 263 26.89 -9.79 -0.24
CA ASP A 263 27.60 -11.07 -0.34
C ASP A 263 26.83 -12.18 0.38
N PHE A 264 26.22 -11.89 1.53
CA PHE A 264 25.35 -12.84 2.23
C PHE A 264 24.16 -13.27 1.35
N VAL A 265 23.43 -12.30 0.79
CA VAL A 265 22.28 -12.59 -0.07
C VAL A 265 22.67 -13.42 -1.30
N ARG A 266 23.81 -13.11 -1.92
CA ARG A 266 24.35 -13.91 -3.03
C ARG A 266 24.73 -15.32 -2.61
N ALA A 267 25.41 -15.45 -1.47
CA ALA A 267 25.86 -16.76 -0.95
C ALA A 267 24.72 -17.69 -0.58
N THR A 268 23.60 -17.11 -0.09
CA THR A 268 22.40 -17.87 0.28
C THR A 268 21.42 -18.07 -0.89
N ASN A 269 21.66 -17.42 -2.02
CA ASN A 269 20.76 -17.38 -3.19
C ASN A 269 19.33 -16.95 -2.82
N THR A 270 19.21 -16.04 -1.82
CA THR A 270 17.93 -15.51 -1.35
C THR A 270 17.46 -14.39 -2.28
N PHE A 271 16.14 -14.23 -2.46
CA PHE A 271 15.59 -13.13 -3.25
C PHE A 271 15.87 -11.77 -2.58
N MET A 272 16.20 -10.77 -3.40
CA MET A 272 16.44 -9.41 -2.92
C MET A 272 15.81 -8.37 -3.83
N LEU A 273 15.10 -7.44 -3.21
CA LEU A 273 14.57 -6.22 -3.82
C LEU A 273 15.29 -5.01 -3.22
N PRO A 274 16.02 -4.23 -4.00
CA PRO A 274 16.67 -3.03 -3.48
C PRO A 274 15.63 -1.91 -3.24
N LYS A 275 15.79 -1.13 -2.18
CA LYS A 275 15.06 0.14 -2.00
C LYS A 275 15.82 1.26 -2.74
N PRO A 276 15.16 2.03 -3.64
CA PRO A 276 13.77 1.89 -4.08
C PRO A 276 13.57 0.85 -5.19
N SER A 277 12.44 0.13 -5.13
CA SER A 277 11.97 -0.74 -6.21
C SER A 277 10.64 -0.25 -6.76
N PRO A 278 10.36 -0.46 -8.08
CA PRO A 278 9.04 -0.22 -8.63
C PRO A 278 7.98 -1.10 -7.95
N VAL A 279 6.82 -0.52 -7.65
CA VAL A 279 5.70 -1.24 -7.01
C VAL A 279 5.38 -2.53 -7.74
N ARG A 280 5.29 -2.48 -9.07
CA ARG A 280 5.04 -3.67 -9.88
C ARG A 280 6.06 -4.79 -9.65
N VAL A 281 7.35 -4.46 -9.57
CA VAL A 281 8.41 -5.47 -9.36
C VAL A 281 8.28 -6.12 -7.98
N ILE A 282 7.85 -5.35 -6.96
CA ILE A 282 7.58 -5.87 -5.63
C ILE A 282 6.41 -6.85 -5.67
N CYS A 283 5.28 -6.44 -6.28
CA CYS A 283 4.10 -7.30 -6.43
C CYS A 283 4.42 -8.57 -7.23
N ASP A 284 5.09 -8.44 -8.38
CA ASP A 284 5.45 -9.59 -9.23
C ASP A 284 6.30 -10.60 -8.43
N MET A 285 7.32 -10.14 -7.68
CA MET A 285 8.19 -11.02 -6.89
C MET A 285 7.46 -11.68 -5.71
N MET A 286 6.59 -10.92 -5.00
CA MET A 286 5.79 -11.49 -3.92
C MET A 286 4.87 -12.60 -4.45
N ASN A 287 4.23 -12.38 -5.60
CA ASN A 287 3.35 -13.34 -6.24
C ASN A 287 4.12 -14.58 -6.71
N ASP A 288 5.26 -14.41 -7.37
CA ASP A 288 6.10 -15.52 -7.83
C ASP A 288 6.49 -16.46 -6.67
N VAL A 289 6.84 -15.91 -5.51
CA VAL A 289 7.16 -16.70 -4.33
C VAL A 289 5.91 -17.38 -3.77
N LEU A 290 4.79 -16.65 -3.62
CA LEU A 290 3.53 -17.19 -3.12
C LEU A 290 2.98 -18.30 -4.03
N ASP A 291 3.11 -18.18 -5.35
CA ASP A 291 2.65 -19.19 -6.31
C ASP A 291 3.54 -20.43 -6.32
N SER A 292 4.85 -20.28 -6.08
CA SER A 292 5.78 -21.41 -5.97
C SER A 292 5.51 -22.28 -4.74
N THR A 293 4.84 -21.75 -3.71
CA THR A 293 4.49 -22.49 -2.48
C THR A 293 3.20 -23.32 -2.60
N THR A 294 2.44 -23.19 -3.71
CA THR A 294 1.18 -23.92 -3.95
C THR A 294 1.34 -25.34 -4.49
N VAL A 295 2.57 -25.85 -4.66
CA VAL A 295 2.75 -27.26 -5.08
C VAL A 295 2.51 -28.16 -3.86
N PRO A 296 1.48 -29.03 -3.85
CA PRO A 296 1.21 -29.92 -2.73
C PRO A 296 2.40 -30.87 -2.54
N HIS A 297 2.92 -31.01 -1.34
CA HIS A 297 3.75 -32.14 -0.93
C HIS A 297 2.89 -33.43 -0.99
N GLY A 298 2.85 -34.09 -2.15
CA GLY A 298 2.05 -35.30 -2.31
C GLY A 298 2.10 -35.88 -3.73
N SER A 299 3.29 -36.08 -4.28
CA SER A 299 3.44 -37.08 -5.34
C SER A 299 4.74 -37.84 -5.12
N THR A 300 4.62 -38.90 -4.33
CA THR A 300 5.58 -40.02 -4.33
C THR A 300 5.71 -40.53 -5.76
N PHE A 301 6.82 -40.25 -6.38
CA PHE A 301 7.24 -40.98 -7.57
C PHE A 301 7.63 -42.39 -7.14
N HIS A 302 6.84 -43.37 -7.59
CA HIS A 302 7.21 -44.77 -7.67
C HIS A 302 8.12 -45.02 -8.88
#